data_ae8586ddf089f9809499ea12e64e4774
#
_entry.id   ae8586ddf089f9809499ea12e64e4774
#
_cell.length_a   1.000
_cell.length_b   1.000
_cell.length_c   1.000
_cell.angle_alpha   90.00
_cell.angle_beta   90.00
_cell.angle_gamma   90.00
#
_symmetry.space_group_name_H-M   'P 1'
#
loop_
_entity.id
_entity.type
_entity.pdbx_description
1 polymer ?
#
loop_
_entity_poly.entity_id
_entity_poly.type
_entity_poly.pdbx_seq_one_letter_code
_entity_poly.pdbx_strand_id
1 'polypeptide(L)'
;MDLHCELIMDEYREALPTLEAMQKEVLAMLREALERNGLIVTTIEARIKTPESLAGKLALKGAKYTSLSDITDVLGARIVTYYTDDVDRIAAMAEQLFEIDWTNSVDKRLLHQLDSFGYNSLHYICRLPNYPYRFELQLRTTLQHAWAAINHDTGYKSGVEIPREYLRRMNRLAGLLEMADDEFSRIRTEITDYRRRVQQLVQNGKLDDVLLDGDTFRSYMQIKPLDALNRRIAAINQAEILEAPLIRYLRVLKDLGCKTLGDVSRLIKQYADDAYRLARHQLGNTDLDIVSSSIGLQNICIVCILSNGWGKKGLVQLFEVLNGHNSQNEEIAEITYEQAKSLQL
;
A
#
# COMPACT_ATOMS: atom_id res chain seq x y z
N MET A 1 -45.53 -3.85 19.33
CA MET A 1 -45.15 -4.13 17.95
C MET A 1 -46.40 -4.72 17.29
N ASP A 2 -46.67 -4.44 16.01
CA ASP A 2 -47.77 -5.04 15.30
C ASP A 2 -47.49 -6.54 15.13
N LEU A 3 -48.52 -7.42 15.12
CA LEU A 3 -48.40 -8.88 14.97
C LEU A 3 -47.55 -9.27 13.74
N HIS A 4 -47.68 -8.48 12.68
CA HIS A 4 -46.91 -8.68 11.45
C HIS A 4 -45.38 -8.47 11.69
N CYS A 5 -45.00 -7.46 12.43
CA CYS A 5 -43.61 -7.23 12.78
C CYS A 5 -43.06 -8.30 13.73
N GLU A 6 -43.90 -8.86 14.60
CA GLU A 6 -43.51 -9.96 15.50
C GLU A 6 -43.19 -11.24 14.71
N LEU A 7 -43.99 -11.55 13.69
CA LEU A 7 -43.74 -12.70 12.81
C LEU A 7 -42.38 -12.56 12.08
N ILE A 8 -42.04 -11.39 11.57
CA ILE A 8 -40.73 -11.16 10.92
C ILE A 8 -39.59 -11.29 11.95
N MET A 9 -39.79 -10.88 13.18
CA MET A 9 -38.81 -11.05 14.25
C MET A 9 -38.61 -12.51 14.66
N ASP A 10 -39.66 -13.33 14.58
CA ASP A 10 -39.56 -14.78 14.81
C ASP A 10 -38.81 -15.45 13.65
N GLU A 11 -39.16 -15.14 12.38
CA GLU A 11 -38.38 -15.57 11.21
C GLU A 11 -36.88 -15.20 11.36
N TYR A 12 -36.59 -14.01 11.85
CA TYR A 12 -35.19 -13.58 12.07
C TYR A 12 -34.47 -14.47 13.09
N ARG A 13 -35.13 -14.82 14.22
CA ARG A 13 -34.53 -15.70 15.23
C ARG A 13 -34.24 -17.09 14.68
N GLU A 14 -35.14 -17.64 13.87
CA GLU A 14 -34.98 -18.93 13.22
C GLU A 14 -33.90 -18.89 12.13
N ALA A 15 -33.73 -17.75 11.46
CA ALA A 15 -32.75 -17.56 10.39
C ALA A 15 -31.31 -17.33 10.90
N LEU A 16 -31.10 -17.00 12.18
CA LEU A 16 -29.78 -16.64 12.73
C LEU A 16 -28.66 -17.64 12.36
N PRO A 17 -28.82 -18.97 12.54
CA PRO A 17 -27.78 -19.92 12.18
C PRO A 17 -27.43 -19.89 10.69
N THR A 18 -28.42 -19.70 9.82
CA THR A 18 -28.22 -19.59 8.37
C THR A 18 -27.52 -18.28 8.00
N LEU A 19 -27.88 -17.17 8.64
CA LEU A 19 -27.24 -15.86 8.46
C LEU A 19 -25.79 -15.88 8.94
N GLU A 20 -25.47 -16.56 10.05
CA GLU A 20 -24.10 -16.72 10.55
C GLU A 20 -23.22 -17.56 9.59
N ALA A 21 -23.79 -18.63 9.01
CA ALA A 21 -23.11 -19.43 8.00
C ALA A 21 -22.83 -18.59 6.74
N MET A 22 -23.85 -17.87 6.26
CA MET A 22 -23.74 -16.95 5.11
C MET A 22 -22.69 -15.84 5.36
N GLN A 23 -22.68 -15.25 6.55
CA GLN A 23 -21.70 -14.23 6.93
C GLN A 23 -20.25 -14.74 6.81
N LYS A 24 -19.98 -15.94 7.31
CA LYS A 24 -18.65 -16.57 7.24
C LYS A 24 -18.25 -16.85 5.80
N GLU A 25 -19.17 -17.37 5.00
CA GLU A 25 -18.91 -17.68 3.58
C GLU A 25 -18.67 -16.41 2.76
N VAL A 26 -19.50 -15.37 2.90
CA VAL A 26 -19.31 -14.06 2.26
C VAL A 26 -17.94 -13.48 2.59
N LEU A 27 -17.54 -13.47 3.88
CA LEU A 27 -16.22 -12.97 4.29
C LEU A 27 -15.08 -13.78 3.70
N ALA A 28 -15.20 -15.11 3.64
CA ALA A 28 -14.17 -15.97 3.07
C ALA A 28 -14.02 -15.72 1.56
N MET A 29 -15.11 -15.68 0.82
CA MET A 29 -15.12 -15.41 -0.63
C MET A 29 -14.52 -14.04 -0.94
N LEU A 30 -14.91 -13.00 -0.20
CA LEU A 30 -14.38 -11.65 -0.41
C LEU A 30 -12.89 -11.56 -0.11
N ARG A 31 -12.39 -12.18 0.97
CA ARG A 31 -10.95 -12.19 1.30
C ARG A 31 -10.12 -12.89 0.24
N GLU A 32 -10.55 -14.09 -0.17
CA GLU A 32 -9.87 -14.84 -1.22
C GLU A 32 -9.83 -14.07 -2.55
N ALA A 33 -10.93 -13.43 -2.93
CA ALA A 33 -10.99 -12.66 -4.17
C ALA A 33 -10.14 -11.38 -4.11
N LEU A 34 -10.12 -10.67 -2.99
CA LEU A 34 -9.25 -9.50 -2.79
C LEU A 34 -7.78 -9.89 -2.91
N GLU A 35 -7.37 -10.99 -2.27
CA GLU A 35 -6.00 -11.51 -2.33
C GLU A 35 -5.63 -11.92 -3.76
N ARG A 36 -6.49 -12.70 -4.43
CA ARG A 36 -6.27 -13.14 -5.83
C ARG A 36 -6.12 -11.98 -6.80
N ASN A 37 -6.83 -10.88 -6.58
CA ASN A 37 -6.77 -9.69 -7.42
C ASN A 37 -5.70 -8.67 -6.97
N GLY A 38 -4.94 -8.95 -5.90
CA GLY A 38 -3.93 -8.05 -5.35
C GLY A 38 -4.51 -6.71 -4.88
N LEU A 39 -5.77 -6.70 -4.39
CA LEU A 39 -6.45 -5.51 -3.91
C LEU A 39 -6.21 -5.33 -2.41
N ILE A 40 -5.57 -4.21 -2.07
CA ILE A 40 -5.26 -3.87 -0.68
C ILE A 40 -6.41 -3.03 -0.10
N VAL A 41 -6.96 -3.49 1.02
CA VAL A 41 -8.06 -2.81 1.72
C VAL A 41 -7.67 -2.50 3.17
N THR A 42 -8.27 -1.46 3.74
CA THR A 42 -8.04 -1.10 5.15
C THR A 42 -8.87 -1.96 6.09
N THR A 43 -10.09 -2.30 5.67
CA THR A 43 -11.03 -3.07 6.49
C THR A 43 -11.93 -3.91 5.59
N ILE A 44 -12.18 -5.13 6.04
CA ILE A 44 -13.24 -6.01 5.53
C ILE A 44 -14.00 -6.58 6.72
N GLU A 45 -15.29 -6.34 6.77
CA GLU A 45 -16.15 -6.79 7.86
C GLU A 45 -17.52 -7.20 7.32
N ALA A 46 -18.19 -8.07 8.05
CA ALA A 46 -19.60 -8.36 7.83
C ALA A 46 -20.30 -8.48 9.18
N ARG A 47 -21.53 -8.02 9.24
CA ARG A 47 -22.33 -8.07 10.44
C ARG A 47 -23.79 -8.41 10.14
N ILE A 48 -24.37 -9.21 11.00
CA ILE A 48 -25.81 -9.40 11.05
C ILE A 48 -26.40 -8.22 11.84
N LYS A 49 -27.49 -7.66 11.35
CA LYS A 49 -28.20 -6.55 12.03
C LYS A 49 -28.70 -7.04 13.39
N THR A 50 -28.48 -6.28 14.46
CA THR A 50 -28.95 -6.67 15.79
C THR A 50 -30.46 -6.69 15.87
N PRO A 51 -31.07 -7.51 16.77
CA PRO A 51 -32.52 -7.53 16.98
C PRO A 51 -33.13 -6.16 17.21
N GLU A 52 -32.46 -5.31 18.00
CA GLU A 52 -32.92 -3.95 18.32
C GLU A 52 -32.91 -3.06 17.05
N SER A 53 -31.87 -3.18 16.23
CA SER A 53 -31.78 -2.42 14.97
C SER A 53 -32.82 -2.88 13.95
N LEU A 54 -33.12 -4.20 13.91
CA LEU A 54 -34.17 -4.75 13.07
C LEU A 54 -35.55 -4.30 13.54
N ALA A 55 -35.84 -4.41 14.83
CA ALA A 55 -37.10 -3.96 15.43
C ALA A 55 -37.33 -2.45 15.17
N GLY A 56 -36.30 -1.62 15.33
CA GLY A 56 -36.37 -0.20 15.00
C GLY A 56 -36.68 0.08 13.53
N LYS A 57 -36.10 -0.71 12.61
CA LYS A 57 -36.40 -0.62 11.18
C LYS A 57 -37.84 -1.03 10.86
N LEU A 58 -38.32 -2.10 11.48
CA LEU A 58 -39.69 -2.59 11.31
C LEU A 58 -40.71 -1.61 11.87
N ALA A 59 -40.44 -0.98 13.01
CA ALA A 59 -41.29 0.06 13.58
C ALA A 59 -41.49 1.25 12.63
N LEU A 60 -40.47 1.62 11.86
CA LEU A 60 -40.51 2.75 10.93
C LEU A 60 -41.04 2.39 9.54
N LYS A 61 -40.80 1.18 9.06
CA LYS A 61 -41.00 0.76 7.67
C LYS A 61 -41.62 -0.66 7.54
N GLY A 62 -42.18 -1.22 8.62
CA GLY A 62 -42.64 -2.61 8.64
C GLY A 62 -43.67 -2.93 7.57
N ALA A 63 -44.58 -2.00 7.27
CA ALA A 63 -45.61 -2.17 6.21
C ALA A 63 -45.03 -2.40 4.80
N LYS A 64 -43.72 -2.15 4.60
CA LYS A 64 -43.02 -2.38 3.32
C LYS A 64 -42.64 -3.85 3.12
N TYR A 65 -42.47 -4.62 4.18
CA TYR A 65 -41.91 -5.96 4.14
C TYR A 65 -42.98 -6.99 4.47
N THR A 66 -43.02 -8.09 3.71
CA THR A 66 -43.92 -9.20 3.96
C THR A 66 -43.25 -10.33 4.73
N SER A 67 -41.94 -10.45 4.61
CA SER A 67 -41.11 -11.47 5.25
C SER A 67 -39.69 -10.94 5.52
N LEU A 68 -38.89 -11.70 6.25
CA LEU A 68 -37.49 -11.40 6.47
C LEU A 68 -36.67 -11.29 5.17
N SER A 69 -37.00 -12.12 4.16
CA SER A 69 -36.30 -12.14 2.85
C SER A 69 -36.46 -10.84 2.05
N ASP A 70 -37.45 -10.01 2.35
CA ASP A 70 -37.64 -8.71 1.72
C ASP A 70 -36.61 -7.67 2.25
N ILE A 71 -36.03 -7.93 3.41
CA ILE A 71 -35.10 -7.01 4.06
C ILE A 71 -33.69 -7.27 3.53
N THR A 72 -33.20 -6.41 2.66
CA THR A 72 -31.94 -6.58 1.93
C THR A 72 -30.67 -6.36 2.73
N ASP A 73 -30.76 -5.81 3.94
CA ASP A 73 -29.64 -5.42 4.81
C ASP A 73 -29.65 -6.11 6.18
N VAL A 74 -30.28 -7.29 6.28
CA VAL A 74 -30.22 -8.13 7.49
C VAL A 74 -28.78 -8.59 7.73
N LEU A 75 -28.08 -9.00 6.67
CA LEU A 75 -26.63 -9.19 6.65
C LEU A 75 -26.03 -8.02 5.85
N GLY A 76 -25.05 -7.33 6.42
CA GLY A 76 -24.27 -6.28 5.78
C GLY A 76 -22.80 -6.62 5.77
N ALA A 77 -22.16 -6.55 4.60
CA ALA A 77 -20.73 -6.61 4.43
C ALA A 77 -20.19 -5.22 4.05
N ARG A 78 -18.98 -4.91 4.46
CA ARG A 78 -18.33 -3.63 4.16
C ARG A 78 -16.88 -3.86 3.79
N ILE A 79 -16.45 -3.22 2.71
CA ILE A 79 -15.05 -3.13 2.32
C ILE A 79 -14.66 -1.64 2.29
N VAL A 80 -13.58 -1.32 2.99
CA VAL A 80 -13.01 0.02 3.01
C VAL A 80 -11.64 -0.03 2.35
N THR A 81 -11.44 0.80 1.34
CA THR A 81 -10.19 0.89 0.57
C THR A 81 -9.57 2.28 0.68
N TYR A 82 -8.36 2.46 0.16
CA TYR A 82 -7.66 3.74 0.22
C TYR A 82 -8.10 4.71 -0.88
N TYR A 83 -8.46 4.22 -2.06
CA TYR A 83 -8.61 5.04 -3.28
C TYR A 83 -9.94 4.79 -3.97
N THR A 84 -10.45 5.81 -4.66
CA THR A 84 -11.74 5.75 -5.36
C THR A 84 -11.73 4.74 -6.51
N ASP A 85 -10.63 4.63 -7.26
CA ASP A 85 -10.47 3.65 -8.34
C ASP A 85 -10.43 2.20 -7.85
N ASP A 86 -9.97 1.94 -6.61
CA ASP A 86 -10.06 0.60 -6.03
C ASP A 86 -11.50 0.23 -5.63
N VAL A 87 -12.35 1.21 -5.31
CA VAL A 87 -13.80 0.96 -5.11
C VAL A 87 -14.41 0.36 -6.38
N ASP A 88 -14.10 0.93 -7.56
CA ASP A 88 -14.62 0.44 -8.84
C ASP A 88 -14.05 -0.96 -9.20
N ARG A 89 -12.77 -1.19 -8.92
CA ARG A 89 -12.15 -2.52 -9.11
C ARG A 89 -12.76 -3.58 -8.21
N ILE A 90 -13.05 -3.24 -6.96
CA ILE A 90 -13.72 -4.14 -6.01
C ILE A 90 -15.18 -4.35 -6.42
N ALA A 91 -15.87 -3.34 -6.94
CA ALA A 91 -17.22 -3.46 -7.48
C ALA A 91 -17.25 -4.46 -8.64
N ALA A 92 -16.37 -4.32 -9.62
CA ALA A 92 -16.26 -5.27 -10.75
C ALA A 92 -15.91 -6.70 -10.29
N MET A 93 -15.08 -6.85 -9.24
CA MET A 93 -14.82 -8.15 -8.62
C MET A 93 -16.08 -8.74 -7.96
N ALA A 94 -16.85 -7.93 -7.23
CA ALA A 94 -18.06 -8.38 -6.57
C ALA A 94 -19.16 -8.83 -7.56
N GLU A 95 -19.25 -8.16 -8.71
CA GLU A 95 -20.16 -8.53 -9.82
C GLU A 95 -19.84 -9.90 -10.42
N GLN A 96 -18.59 -10.34 -10.32
CA GLN A 96 -18.18 -11.69 -10.76
C GLN A 96 -18.40 -12.77 -9.70
N LEU A 97 -18.45 -12.37 -8.41
CA LEU A 97 -18.59 -13.29 -7.29
C LEU A 97 -20.05 -13.57 -6.91
N PHE A 98 -20.90 -12.55 -7.05
CA PHE A 98 -22.25 -12.57 -6.53
C PHE A 98 -23.26 -12.21 -7.62
N GLU A 99 -24.47 -12.73 -7.49
CA GLU A 99 -25.62 -12.23 -8.26
C GLU A 99 -26.06 -10.88 -7.68
N ILE A 100 -25.97 -9.81 -8.48
CA ILE A 100 -26.33 -8.46 -8.05
C ILE A 100 -27.80 -8.18 -8.33
N ASP A 101 -28.54 -7.82 -7.29
CA ASP A 101 -29.90 -7.29 -7.38
C ASP A 101 -29.84 -5.79 -7.77
N TRP A 102 -29.77 -5.52 -9.07
CA TRP A 102 -29.65 -4.18 -9.61
C TRP A 102 -30.81 -3.26 -9.25
N THR A 103 -31.99 -3.80 -9.02
CA THR A 103 -33.19 -3.02 -8.67
C THR A 103 -33.07 -2.39 -7.28
N ASN A 104 -32.39 -3.08 -6.37
CA ASN A 104 -32.19 -2.64 -4.99
C ASN A 104 -30.77 -2.10 -4.71
N SER A 105 -29.85 -2.24 -5.68
CA SER A 105 -28.49 -1.70 -5.59
C SER A 105 -28.44 -0.23 -5.98
N VAL A 106 -27.60 0.56 -5.32
CA VAL A 106 -27.50 2.01 -5.53
C VAL A 106 -26.05 2.46 -5.48
N ASP A 107 -25.60 3.10 -6.55
CA ASP A 107 -24.38 3.90 -6.50
C ASP A 107 -24.73 5.32 -6.03
N LYS A 108 -24.57 5.54 -4.75
CA LYS A 108 -24.87 6.85 -4.15
C LYS A 108 -23.84 7.93 -4.54
N ARG A 109 -22.69 7.55 -5.10
CA ARG A 109 -21.67 8.49 -5.60
C ARG A 109 -22.19 9.26 -6.83
N LEU A 110 -23.07 8.63 -7.62
CA LEU A 110 -23.64 9.21 -8.83
C LEU A 110 -24.94 9.97 -8.59
N LEU A 111 -25.55 9.88 -7.40
CA LEU A 111 -26.84 10.48 -7.08
C LEU A 111 -26.76 11.93 -6.60
N HIS A 112 -25.62 12.61 -6.79
CA HIS A 112 -25.50 14.01 -6.38
C HIS A 112 -26.39 14.90 -7.23
N GLN A 113 -27.36 15.54 -6.58
CA GLN A 113 -27.96 16.75 -7.15
C GLN A 113 -26.88 17.84 -7.13
N LEU A 114 -26.84 18.68 -8.16
CA LEU A 114 -25.81 19.72 -8.34
C LEU A 114 -25.67 20.68 -7.14
N ASP A 115 -26.67 20.71 -6.27
CA ASP A 115 -26.79 21.56 -5.07
C ASP A 115 -26.71 20.80 -3.73
N SER A 116 -26.54 19.46 -3.77
CA SER A 116 -26.41 18.64 -2.56
C SER A 116 -25.05 17.97 -2.49
N PHE A 117 -24.28 18.29 -1.47
CA PHE A 117 -23.03 17.63 -1.17
C PHE A 117 -23.30 16.45 -0.20
N GLY A 118 -23.16 15.25 -0.70
CA GLY A 118 -23.20 14.04 0.10
C GLY A 118 -22.00 13.18 -0.25
N TYR A 119 -21.16 12.85 0.71
CA TYR A 119 -20.01 12.00 0.51
C TYR A 119 -20.46 10.54 0.68
N ASN A 120 -20.81 9.91 -0.43
CA ASN A 120 -21.58 8.68 -0.47
C ASN A 120 -20.73 7.48 -0.92
N SER A 121 -21.27 6.28 -0.70
CA SER A 121 -20.66 4.99 -1.01
C SER A 121 -21.47 4.21 -2.04
N LEU A 122 -20.84 3.20 -2.64
CA LEU A 122 -21.52 2.23 -3.49
C LEU A 122 -22.15 1.13 -2.63
N HIS A 123 -23.41 0.83 -2.85
CA HIS A 123 -24.16 -0.20 -2.14
C HIS A 123 -24.70 -1.21 -3.14
N TYR A 124 -24.19 -2.44 -3.11
CA TYR A 124 -24.72 -3.56 -3.85
C TYR A 124 -25.58 -4.42 -2.96
N ILE A 125 -26.74 -4.85 -3.47
CA ILE A 125 -27.53 -5.91 -2.87
C ILE A 125 -27.21 -7.20 -3.60
N CYS A 126 -26.62 -8.13 -2.86
CA CYS A 126 -26.05 -9.35 -3.41
C CYS A 126 -26.83 -10.58 -2.97
N ARG A 127 -26.77 -11.65 -3.80
CA ARG A 127 -27.27 -12.97 -3.49
C ARG A 127 -26.18 -14.01 -3.60
N LEU A 128 -26.29 -15.04 -2.75
CA LEU A 128 -25.58 -16.30 -2.88
C LEU A 128 -26.58 -17.39 -3.25
N PRO A 129 -26.29 -18.26 -4.25
CA PRO A 129 -27.27 -19.26 -4.74
C PRO A 129 -27.80 -20.21 -3.67
N ASN A 130 -27.01 -20.50 -2.64
CA ASN A 130 -27.34 -21.48 -1.60
C ASN A 130 -28.12 -20.90 -0.42
N TYR A 131 -28.40 -19.58 -0.42
CA TYR A 131 -29.07 -18.90 0.69
C TYR A 131 -30.33 -18.17 0.23
N PRO A 132 -31.42 -18.22 1.02
CA PRO A 132 -32.67 -17.53 0.68
C PRO A 132 -32.62 -16.02 0.92
N TYR A 133 -31.58 -15.55 1.64
CA TYR A 133 -31.44 -14.15 2.05
C TYR A 133 -30.48 -13.39 1.13
N ARG A 134 -30.71 -12.07 1.05
CA ARG A 134 -29.81 -11.13 0.39
C ARG A 134 -28.90 -10.48 1.45
N PHE A 135 -27.80 -9.91 1.00
CA PHE A 135 -26.95 -9.09 1.86
C PHE A 135 -26.57 -7.79 1.15
N GLU A 136 -26.34 -6.75 1.94
CA GLU A 136 -25.85 -5.48 1.45
C GLU A 136 -24.31 -5.47 1.49
N LEU A 137 -23.66 -5.24 0.34
CA LEU A 137 -22.22 -5.00 0.25
C LEU A 137 -21.98 -3.50 0.07
N GLN A 138 -21.32 -2.88 1.05
CA GLN A 138 -20.96 -1.46 1.04
C GLN A 138 -19.49 -1.30 0.67
N LEU A 139 -19.20 -0.57 -0.41
CA LEU A 139 -17.86 -0.25 -0.86
C LEU A 139 -17.58 1.24 -0.63
N ARG A 140 -16.47 1.56 0.02
CA ARG A 140 -16.13 2.93 0.45
C ARG A 140 -14.63 3.15 0.44
N THR A 141 -14.21 4.41 0.25
CA THR A 141 -12.88 4.82 0.66
C THR A 141 -12.80 5.05 2.18
N THR A 142 -11.58 5.16 2.69
CA THR A 142 -11.33 5.50 4.11
C THR A 142 -11.95 6.85 4.48
N LEU A 143 -11.89 7.85 3.60
CA LEU A 143 -12.48 9.16 3.85
C LEU A 143 -14.01 9.08 3.82
N GLN A 144 -14.60 8.36 2.86
CA GLN A 144 -16.05 8.09 2.82
C GLN A 144 -16.53 7.36 4.08
N HIS A 145 -15.72 6.42 4.58
CA HIS A 145 -16.05 5.69 5.80
C HIS A 145 -16.04 6.61 7.03
N ALA A 146 -15.00 7.41 7.19
CA ALA A 146 -14.89 8.39 8.27
C ALA A 146 -16.04 9.40 8.25
N TRP A 147 -16.35 9.95 7.08
CA TRP A 147 -17.49 10.85 6.90
C TRP A 147 -18.81 10.22 7.29
N ALA A 148 -19.08 9.00 6.81
CA ALA A 148 -20.33 8.30 7.13
C ALA A 148 -20.48 8.02 8.64
N ALA A 149 -19.38 7.69 9.34
CA ALA A 149 -19.37 7.48 10.77
C ALA A 149 -19.67 8.77 11.54
N ILE A 150 -19.01 9.89 11.18
CA ILE A 150 -19.21 11.20 11.80
C ILE A 150 -20.62 11.71 11.53
N ASN A 151 -21.09 11.63 10.29
CA ASN A 151 -22.42 12.09 9.91
C ASN A 151 -23.53 11.29 10.64
N HIS A 152 -23.33 9.99 10.81
CA HIS A 152 -24.26 9.15 11.57
C HIS A 152 -24.27 9.50 13.06
N ASP A 153 -23.12 9.80 13.66
CA ASP A 153 -23.04 10.16 15.07
C ASP A 153 -23.65 11.55 15.36
N THR A 154 -23.36 12.53 14.49
CA THR A 154 -23.85 13.90 14.66
C THR A 154 -25.30 14.09 14.26
N GLY A 155 -25.80 13.37 13.23
CA GLY A 155 -27.13 13.60 12.65
C GLY A 155 -28.22 12.65 13.11
N TYR A 156 -27.91 11.39 13.38
CA TYR A 156 -28.94 10.35 13.57
C TYR A 156 -29.27 10.06 15.03
N LYS A 157 -28.29 10.15 15.93
CA LYS A 157 -28.48 9.79 17.35
C LYS A 157 -29.16 10.87 18.18
N SER A 158 -29.11 12.11 17.74
CA SER A 158 -29.61 13.24 18.56
C SER A 158 -31.13 13.38 18.52
N GLY A 159 -31.83 12.83 17.51
CA GLY A 159 -33.28 13.06 17.32
C GLY A 159 -33.65 14.54 17.15
N VAL A 160 -32.65 15.43 17.07
CA VAL A 160 -32.80 16.88 16.95
C VAL A 160 -32.40 17.29 15.55
N GLU A 161 -33.23 18.13 14.93
CA GLU A 161 -32.92 18.71 13.62
C GLU A 161 -31.64 19.58 13.70
N ILE A 162 -30.65 19.27 12.87
CA ILE A 162 -29.40 20.02 12.84
C ILE A 162 -29.66 21.42 12.23
N PRO A 163 -29.28 22.52 12.91
CA PRO A 163 -29.46 23.87 12.36
C PRO A 163 -28.76 24.03 11.01
N ARG A 164 -29.39 24.79 10.10
CA ARG A 164 -28.94 24.97 8.70
C ARG A 164 -27.47 25.41 8.57
N GLU A 165 -26.99 26.23 9.49
CA GLU A 165 -25.61 26.71 9.46
C GLU A 165 -24.58 25.57 9.65
N TYR A 166 -24.87 24.58 10.51
CA TYR A 166 -24.01 23.40 10.71
C TYR A 166 -24.12 22.43 9.53
N LEU A 167 -25.31 22.21 8.99
CA LEU A 167 -25.49 21.43 7.77
C LEU A 167 -24.65 22.00 6.62
N ARG A 168 -24.65 23.35 6.44
CA ARG A 168 -23.81 23.99 5.43
C ARG A 168 -22.33 23.79 5.66
N ARG A 169 -21.88 23.78 6.92
CA ARG A 169 -20.47 23.49 7.26
C ARG A 169 -20.13 22.04 6.99
N MET A 170 -21.00 21.10 7.32
CA MET A 170 -20.84 19.68 7.01
C MET A 170 -20.77 19.44 5.50
N ASN A 171 -21.66 20.03 4.72
CA ASN A 171 -21.63 19.88 3.26
C ASN A 171 -20.31 20.41 2.65
N ARG A 172 -19.75 21.51 3.16
CA ARG A 172 -18.42 21.98 2.73
C ARG A 172 -17.32 20.99 3.06
N LEU A 173 -17.36 20.35 4.24
CA LEU A 173 -16.40 19.33 4.61
C LEU A 173 -16.55 18.08 3.72
N ALA A 174 -17.77 17.68 3.37
CA ALA A 174 -18.00 16.60 2.42
C ALA A 174 -17.31 16.87 1.07
N GLY A 175 -17.48 18.07 0.51
CA GLY A 175 -16.82 18.46 -0.75
C GLY A 175 -15.29 18.50 -0.65
N LEU A 176 -14.73 18.91 0.50
CA LEU A 176 -13.27 18.87 0.71
C LEU A 176 -12.76 17.44 0.79
N LEU A 177 -13.48 16.52 1.42
CA LEU A 177 -13.12 15.11 1.48
C LEU A 177 -13.20 14.44 0.12
N GLU A 178 -14.21 14.78 -0.69
CA GLU A 178 -14.34 14.30 -2.08
C GLU A 178 -13.14 14.74 -2.92
N MET A 179 -12.79 16.04 -2.87
CA MET A 179 -11.59 16.56 -3.55
C MET A 179 -10.31 15.89 -3.07
N ALA A 180 -10.19 15.60 -1.79
CA ALA A 180 -9.01 14.91 -1.23
C ALA A 180 -8.92 13.47 -1.73
N ASP A 181 -10.03 12.74 -1.78
CA ASP A 181 -10.07 11.36 -2.30
C ASP A 181 -9.67 11.28 -3.78
N ASP A 182 -10.18 12.20 -4.58
CA ASP A 182 -9.84 12.31 -6.01
C ASP A 182 -8.36 12.63 -6.20
N GLU A 183 -7.82 13.54 -5.39
CA GLU A 183 -6.41 13.92 -5.47
C GLU A 183 -5.48 12.78 -5.04
N PHE A 184 -5.82 12.02 -3.99
CA PHE A 184 -5.06 10.82 -3.61
C PHE A 184 -5.03 9.78 -4.72
N SER A 185 -6.15 9.53 -5.39
CA SER A 185 -6.22 8.59 -6.53
C SER A 185 -5.39 9.09 -7.72
N ARG A 186 -5.41 10.41 -8.00
CA ARG A 186 -4.60 11.04 -9.04
C ARG A 186 -3.12 10.92 -8.76
N ILE A 187 -2.68 11.28 -7.55
CA ILE A 187 -1.27 11.17 -7.11
C ILE A 187 -0.78 9.72 -7.24
N ARG A 188 -1.57 8.74 -6.82
CA ARG A 188 -1.24 7.32 -6.97
C ARG A 188 -1.01 6.93 -8.43
N THR A 189 -1.89 7.38 -9.33
CA THR A 189 -1.79 7.12 -10.77
C THR A 189 -0.52 7.76 -11.35
N GLU A 190 -0.25 9.02 -11.02
CA GLU A 190 0.93 9.75 -11.46
C GLU A 190 2.24 9.08 -10.99
N ILE A 191 2.30 8.62 -9.73
CA ILE A 191 3.44 7.87 -9.19
C ILE A 191 3.62 6.54 -9.96
N THR A 192 2.52 5.83 -10.25
CA THR A 192 2.56 4.56 -10.97
C THR A 192 3.07 4.76 -12.41
N ASP A 193 2.60 5.79 -13.09
CA ASP A 193 3.04 6.13 -14.45
C ASP A 193 4.49 6.63 -14.48
N TYR A 194 4.90 7.38 -13.46
CA TYR A 194 6.30 7.78 -13.29
C TYR A 194 7.20 6.55 -13.14
N ARG A 195 6.86 5.60 -12.28
CA ARG A 195 7.62 4.36 -12.10
C ARG A 195 7.72 3.54 -13.38
N ARG A 196 6.63 3.44 -14.14
CA ARG A 196 6.61 2.75 -15.45
C ARG A 196 7.55 3.43 -16.46
N ARG A 197 7.52 4.76 -16.56
CA ARG A 197 8.43 5.53 -17.42
C ARG A 197 9.89 5.34 -17.01
N VAL A 198 10.19 5.38 -15.72
CA VAL A 198 11.56 5.12 -15.21
C VAL A 198 12.04 3.73 -15.60
N GLN A 199 11.22 2.70 -15.41
CA GLN A 199 11.59 1.33 -15.82
C GLN A 199 11.90 1.23 -17.32
N GLN A 200 11.11 1.88 -18.17
CA GLN A 200 11.35 1.92 -19.61
C GLN A 200 12.68 2.63 -19.95
N LEU A 201 12.97 3.76 -19.31
CA LEU A 201 14.23 4.49 -19.53
C LEU A 201 15.44 3.66 -19.08
N VAL A 202 15.33 2.99 -17.92
CA VAL A 202 16.37 2.10 -17.40
C VAL A 202 16.61 0.91 -18.35
N GLN A 203 15.54 0.25 -18.83
CA GLN A 203 15.65 -0.87 -19.78
C GLN A 203 16.25 -0.45 -21.12
N ASN A 204 15.96 0.77 -21.56
CA ASN A 204 16.49 1.33 -22.81
C ASN A 204 17.90 1.95 -22.66
N GLY A 205 18.52 1.86 -21.50
CA GLY A 205 19.87 2.39 -21.23
C GLY A 205 19.96 3.91 -21.18
N LYS A 206 18.83 4.64 -21.16
CA LYS A 206 18.79 6.11 -21.08
C LYS A 206 18.92 6.61 -19.63
N LEU A 207 20.01 6.22 -18.97
CA LEU A 207 20.21 6.45 -17.55
C LEU A 207 20.51 7.91 -17.21
N ASP A 208 21.07 8.69 -18.13
CA ASP A 208 21.39 10.11 -17.93
C ASP A 208 20.16 11.00 -17.84
N ASP A 209 19.02 10.53 -18.41
CA ASP A 209 17.75 11.24 -18.38
C ASP A 209 16.94 10.96 -17.10
N VAL A 210 17.45 10.08 -16.22
CA VAL A 210 16.73 9.64 -15.00
C VAL A 210 17.42 10.21 -13.76
N LEU A 211 16.71 11.08 -13.04
CA LEU A 211 17.20 11.64 -11.76
C LEU A 211 17.36 10.55 -10.70
N LEU A 212 18.36 10.72 -9.85
CA LEU A 212 18.64 9.79 -8.76
C LEU A 212 17.75 10.09 -7.54
N ASP A 213 16.72 9.27 -7.36
CA ASP A 213 15.86 9.25 -6.17
C ASP A 213 15.63 7.82 -5.65
N GLY A 214 14.80 7.65 -4.62
CA GLY A 214 14.57 6.35 -3.99
C GLY A 214 13.91 5.33 -4.92
N ASP A 215 12.96 5.73 -5.74
CA ASP A 215 12.24 4.84 -6.66
C ASP A 215 13.07 4.51 -7.91
N THR A 216 13.76 5.50 -8.48
CA THR A 216 14.65 5.32 -9.62
C THR A 216 15.85 4.46 -9.28
N PHE A 217 16.47 4.68 -8.11
CA PHE A 217 17.59 3.87 -7.62
C PHE A 217 17.16 2.42 -7.39
N ARG A 218 16.00 2.20 -6.77
CA ARG A 218 15.45 0.85 -6.57
C ARG A 218 15.21 0.15 -7.90
N SER A 219 14.59 0.84 -8.88
CA SER A 219 14.36 0.30 -10.22
C SER A 219 15.65 -0.04 -10.94
N TYR A 220 16.69 0.78 -10.79
CA TYR A 220 18.01 0.50 -11.38
C TYR A 220 18.68 -0.71 -10.73
N MET A 221 18.58 -0.87 -9.41
CA MET A 221 19.15 -2.03 -8.72
C MET A 221 18.46 -3.36 -9.09
N GLN A 222 17.19 -3.33 -9.53
CA GLN A 222 16.49 -4.53 -10.04
C GLN A 222 17.13 -5.14 -11.27
N ILE A 223 17.79 -4.36 -12.12
CA ILE A 223 18.55 -4.88 -13.29
C ILE A 223 19.95 -5.40 -12.90
N LYS A 224 20.25 -5.46 -11.59
CA LYS A 224 21.45 -6.04 -10.99
C LYS A 224 22.77 -5.50 -11.58
N PRO A 225 22.99 -4.16 -11.62
CA PRO A 225 24.18 -3.57 -12.25
C PRO A 225 25.49 -3.95 -11.55
N LEU A 226 25.44 -4.45 -10.33
CA LEU A 226 26.58 -4.88 -9.50
C LEU A 226 26.84 -6.39 -9.55
N ASP A 227 25.99 -7.17 -10.22
CA ASP A 227 26.03 -8.65 -10.18
C ASP A 227 27.39 -9.22 -10.62
N ALA A 228 27.94 -8.72 -11.72
CA ALA A 228 29.25 -9.15 -12.20
C ALA A 228 30.38 -8.89 -11.20
N LEU A 229 30.38 -7.72 -10.54
CA LEU A 229 31.36 -7.37 -9.53
C LEU A 229 31.16 -8.22 -8.27
N ASN A 230 29.95 -8.33 -7.78
CA ASN A 230 29.66 -9.13 -6.57
C ASN A 230 30.02 -10.60 -6.73
N ARG A 231 29.75 -11.21 -7.91
CA ARG A 231 30.17 -12.58 -8.21
C ARG A 231 31.69 -12.73 -8.25
N ARG A 232 32.41 -11.75 -8.82
CA ARG A 232 33.87 -11.76 -8.79
C ARG A 232 34.42 -11.69 -7.36
N ILE A 233 33.82 -10.88 -6.52
CA ILE A 233 34.20 -10.75 -5.09
C ILE A 233 33.88 -12.03 -4.32
N ALA A 234 32.68 -12.57 -4.47
CA ALA A 234 32.27 -13.80 -3.82
C ALA A 234 33.15 -15.00 -4.21
N ALA A 235 33.62 -15.06 -5.43
CA ALA A 235 34.53 -16.10 -5.92
C ALA A 235 35.89 -16.15 -5.21
N ILE A 236 36.31 -15.09 -4.49
CA ILE A 236 37.58 -15.07 -3.73
C ILE A 236 37.60 -16.20 -2.70
N ASN A 237 36.50 -16.37 -1.97
CA ASN A 237 36.37 -17.38 -0.89
C ASN A 237 35.28 -18.42 -1.20
N GLN A 238 34.79 -18.50 -2.45
CA GLN A 238 33.62 -19.32 -2.81
C GLN A 238 32.38 -18.99 -1.95
N ALA A 239 32.23 -17.73 -1.53
CA ALA A 239 31.21 -17.27 -0.63
C ALA A 239 29.82 -17.18 -1.30
N GLU A 240 28.77 -17.43 -0.51
CA GLU A 240 27.39 -17.17 -0.88
C GLU A 240 27.08 -15.67 -0.80
N ILE A 241 26.27 -15.14 -1.76
CA ILE A 241 25.86 -13.75 -1.76
C ILE A 241 24.51 -13.62 -1.06
N LEU A 242 24.48 -12.97 0.11
CA LEU A 242 23.27 -12.68 0.86
C LEU A 242 22.72 -11.32 0.42
N GLU A 243 21.45 -11.31 0.02
CA GLU A 243 20.76 -10.07 -0.37
C GLU A 243 20.66 -9.05 0.78
N ALA A 244 21.00 -7.80 0.49
CA ALA A 244 20.95 -6.70 1.45
C ALA A 244 20.28 -5.47 0.84
N PRO A 245 19.57 -4.65 1.65
CA PRO A 245 18.93 -3.43 1.16
C PRO A 245 19.96 -2.36 0.81
N LEU A 246 20.01 -1.98 -0.48
CA LEU A 246 20.96 -0.98 -1.00
C LEU A 246 20.51 0.47 -0.81
N ILE A 247 19.28 0.70 -0.36
CA ILE A 247 18.71 2.07 -0.28
C ILE A 247 19.53 3.04 0.58
N ARG A 248 20.26 2.55 1.57
CA ARG A 248 21.14 3.37 2.41
C ARG A 248 22.24 4.06 1.61
N TYR A 249 22.68 3.46 0.51
CA TYR A 249 23.70 4.03 -0.37
C TYR A 249 23.22 5.22 -1.21
N LEU A 250 21.90 5.41 -1.33
CA LEU A 250 21.35 6.56 -2.06
C LEU A 250 21.87 7.89 -1.55
N ARG A 251 21.95 8.05 -0.22
CA ARG A 251 22.50 9.27 0.39
C ARG A 251 23.99 9.43 0.05
N VAL A 252 24.74 8.35 0.22
CA VAL A 252 26.20 8.34 -0.09
C VAL A 252 26.44 8.71 -1.55
N LEU A 253 25.68 8.13 -2.49
CA LEU A 253 25.82 8.44 -3.92
C LEU A 253 25.50 9.91 -4.23
N LYS A 254 24.50 10.49 -3.58
CA LYS A 254 24.18 11.92 -3.69
C LYS A 254 25.30 12.79 -3.14
N ASP A 255 25.86 12.43 -2.01
CA ASP A 255 26.98 13.14 -1.38
C ASP A 255 28.25 13.03 -2.26
N LEU A 256 28.44 11.93 -2.98
CA LEU A 256 29.49 11.76 -4.01
C LEU A 256 29.21 12.51 -5.33
N GLY A 257 28.11 13.28 -5.40
CA GLY A 257 27.77 14.13 -6.53
C GLY A 257 26.95 13.46 -7.63
N CYS A 258 26.48 12.22 -7.46
CA CYS A 258 25.59 11.57 -8.41
C CYS A 258 24.20 12.24 -8.42
N LYS A 259 23.78 12.72 -9.58
CA LYS A 259 22.47 13.38 -9.80
C LYS A 259 21.53 12.51 -10.61
N THR A 260 22.05 11.65 -11.47
CA THR A 260 21.30 10.76 -12.36
C THR A 260 21.71 9.31 -12.16
N LEU A 261 20.93 8.37 -12.68
CA LEU A 261 21.32 6.96 -12.74
C LEU A 261 22.53 6.75 -13.66
N GLY A 262 22.72 7.61 -14.68
CA GLY A 262 23.88 7.62 -15.54
C GLY A 262 25.17 7.89 -14.75
N ASP A 263 25.13 8.84 -13.78
CA ASP A 263 26.26 9.08 -12.90
C ASP A 263 26.61 7.84 -12.08
N VAL A 264 25.61 7.18 -11.50
CA VAL A 264 25.79 5.93 -10.74
C VAL A 264 26.40 4.84 -11.63
N SER A 265 25.90 4.69 -12.86
CA SER A 265 26.43 3.72 -13.82
C SER A 265 27.88 4.00 -14.19
N ARG A 266 28.23 5.26 -14.40
CA ARG A 266 29.62 5.70 -14.67
C ARG A 266 30.53 5.40 -13.49
N LEU A 267 30.09 5.75 -12.29
CA LEU A 267 30.81 5.48 -11.05
C LEU A 267 31.09 3.99 -10.85
N ILE A 268 30.09 3.13 -11.07
CA ILE A 268 30.26 1.68 -11.03
C ILE A 268 31.31 1.22 -12.03
N LYS A 269 31.22 1.65 -13.28
CA LYS A 269 32.15 1.24 -14.34
C LYS A 269 33.57 1.74 -14.09
N GLN A 270 33.71 2.96 -13.57
CA GLN A 270 35.01 3.59 -13.32
C GLN A 270 35.77 2.88 -12.20
N TYR A 271 35.10 2.52 -11.12
CA TYR A 271 35.75 2.01 -9.91
C TYR A 271 35.59 0.50 -9.66
N ALA A 272 34.95 -0.25 -10.57
CA ALA A 272 34.69 -1.68 -10.37
C ALA A 272 35.97 -2.51 -10.14
N ASP A 273 37.03 -2.26 -10.93
CA ASP A 273 38.27 -3.03 -10.84
C ASP A 273 39.06 -2.68 -9.56
N ASP A 274 39.10 -1.42 -9.18
CA ASP A 274 39.75 -1.01 -7.93
C ASP A 274 38.94 -1.48 -6.70
N ALA A 275 37.62 -1.45 -6.76
CA ALA A 275 36.75 -2.03 -5.75
C ALA A 275 36.98 -3.55 -5.59
N TYR A 276 37.19 -4.26 -6.70
CA TYR A 276 37.57 -5.66 -6.66
C TYR A 276 38.96 -5.88 -6.03
N ARG A 277 39.95 -5.04 -6.37
CA ARG A 277 41.30 -5.11 -5.79
C ARG A 277 41.25 -4.92 -4.26
N LEU A 278 40.48 -3.95 -3.79
CA LEU A 278 40.25 -3.69 -2.38
C LEU A 278 39.57 -4.90 -1.72
N ALA A 279 38.46 -5.39 -2.28
CA ALA A 279 37.76 -6.57 -1.77
C ALA A 279 38.67 -7.79 -1.68
N ARG A 280 39.51 -8.04 -2.70
CA ARG A 280 40.48 -9.15 -2.71
C ARG A 280 41.49 -9.01 -1.56
N HIS A 281 41.94 -7.81 -1.24
CA HIS A 281 42.85 -7.56 -0.13
C HIS A 281 42.14 -7.78 1.21
N GLN A 282 40.90 -7.37 1.34
CA GLN A 282 40.10 -7.50 2.56
C GLN A 282 39.72 -8.95 2.85
N LEU A 283 39.36 -9.72 1.81
CA LEU A 283 38.80 -11.07 1.96
C LEU A 283 39.83 -12.18 1.75
N GLY A 284 40.94 -11.90 1.07
CA GLY A 284 41.88 -12.94 0.62
C GLY A 284 42.60 -13.72 1.74
N ASN A 285 42.54 -13.22 2.97
CA ASN A 285 43.08 -13.89 4.16
C ASN A 285 41.96 -14.23 5.19
N THR A 286 40.75 -14.35 4.76
CA THR A 286 39.58 -14.69 5.59
C THR A 286 38.89 -15.95 5.06
N ASP A 287 38.25 -16.69 5.94
CA ASP A 287 37.44 -17.88 5.60
C ASP A 287 35.94 -17.53 5.55
N LEU A 288 35.61 -16.28 5.13
CA LEU A 288 34.21 -15.84 5.03
C LEU A 288 33.49 -16.56 3.88
N ASP A 289 32.50 -17.35 4.21
CA ASP A 289 31.65 -18.12 3.31
C ASP A 289 30.35 -17.38 2.87
N ILE A 290 30.10 -16.20 3.45
CA ILE A 290 28.96 -15.33 3.13
C ILE A 290 29.45 -13.90 2.93
N VAL A 291 28.97 -13.26 1.83
CA VAL A 291 29.21 -11.85 1.56
C VAL A 291 27.88 -11.14 1.25
N SER A 292 27.77 -9.87 1.65
CA SER A 292 26.59 -9.04 1.35
C SER A 292 26.54 -8.67 -0.13
N SER A 293 25.34 -8.64 -0.76
CA SER A 293 25.13 -8.10 -2.10
C SER A 293 25.46 -6.60 -2.21
N SER A 294 25.68 -5.91 -1.08
CA SER A 294 26.14 -4.51 -1.05
C SER A 294 27.64 -4.34 -1.15
N ILE A 295 28.43 -5.42 -1.07
CA ILE A 295 29.89 -5.35 -0.95
C ILE A 295 30.56 -4.64 -2.15
N GLY A 296 30.09 -4.89 -3.36
CA GLY A 296 30.59 -4.21 -4.54
C GLY A 296 30.36 -2.71 -4.50
N LEU A 297 29.14 -2.29 -4.12
CA LEU A 297 28.80 -0.87 -4.03
C LEU A 297 29.54 -0.17 -2.88
N GLN A 298 29.69 -0.85 -1.74
CA GLN A 298 30.47 -0.34 -0.60
C GLN A 298 31.91 -0.05 -1.02
N ASN A 299 32.58 -0.99 -1.66
CA ASN A 299 33.96 -0.84 -2.09
C ASN A 299 34.10 0.23 -3.19
N ILE A 300 33.14 0.34 -4.11
CA ILE A 300 33.07 1.43 -5.09
C ILE A 300 33.02 2.80 -4.38
N CYS A 301 32.14 2.95 -3.38
CA CYS A 301 32.03 4.19 -2.62
C CYS A 301 33.33 4.49 -1.85
N ILE A 302 33.97 3.50 -1.24
CA ILE A 302 35.25 3.65 -0.55
C ILE A 302 36.32 4.17 -1.50
N VAL A 303 36.51 3.51 -2.64
CA VAL A 303 37.51 3.90 -3.65
C VAL A 303 37.23 5.31 -4.18
N CYS A 304 35.97 5.62 -4.49
CA CYS A 304 35.57 6.94 -4.98
C CYS A 304 35.87 8.05 -3.94
N ILE A 305 35.57 7.81 -2.64
CA ILE A 305 35.88 8.74 -1.55
C ILE A 305 37.40 9.02 -1.47
N LEU A 306 38.20 7.98 -1.58
CA LEU A 306 39.67 8.12 -1.50
C LEU A 306 40.23 8.78 -2.74
N SER A 307 39.76 8.42 -3.94
CA SER A 307 40.18 9.08 -5.20
C SER A 307 39.82 10.56 -5.25
N ASN A 308 38.73 10.97 -4.57
CA ASN A 308 38.36 12.39 -4.43
C ASN A 308 39.15 13.15 -3.33
N GLY A 309 40.10 12.49 -2.66
CA GLY A 309 40.92 13.09 -1.64
C GLY A 309 40.23 13.34 -0.29
N TRP A 310 39.04 12.75 -0.04
CA TRP A 310 38.31 12.94 1.22
C TRP A 310 38.94 12.15 2.38
N GLY A 311 39.82 11.20 2.08
CA GLY A 311 40.64 10.47 3.03
C GLY A 311 39.83 9.77 4.12
N LYS A 312 40.44 9.58 5.28
CA LYS A 312 39.81 8.89 6.43
C LYS A 312 38.50 9.53 6.89
N LYS A 313 38.41 10.87 6.87
CA LYS A 313 37.18 11.57 7.31
C LYS A 313 35.99 11.22 6.44
N GLY A 314 36.16 11.10 5.12
CA GLY A 314 35.12 10.67 4.21
C GLY A 314 34.68 9.22 4.46
N LEU A 315 35.62 8.34 4.83
CA LEU A 315 35.29 6.96 5.20
C LEU A 315 34.48 6.86 6.50
N VAL A 316 34.82 7.68 7.51
CA VAL A 316 34.02 7.73 8.75
C VAL A 316 32.57 8.15 8.43
N GLN A 317 32.41 9.21 7.61
CA GLN A 317 31.06 9.63 7.20
C GLN A 317 30.29 8.53 6.43
N LEU A 318 30.97 7.80 5.53
CA LEU A 318 30.37 6.64 4.86
C LEU A 318 29.86 5.62 5.87
N PHE A 319 30.71 5.20 6.82
CA PHE A 319 30.33 4.17 7.79
C PHE A 319 29.26 4.67 8.78
N GLU A 320 29.23 5.96 9.13
CA GLU A 320 28.12 6.53 9.91
C GLU A 320 26.77 6.46 9.17
N VAL A 321 26.75 6.69 7.85
CA VAL A 321 25.53 6.56 7.05
C VAL A 321 25.08 5.09 6.97
N LEU A 322 26.02 4.14 6.85
CA LEU A 322 25.72 2.73 6.67
C LEU A 322 25.37 2.01 7.98
N ASN A 323 26.10 2.29 9.05
CA ASN A 323 26.04 1.58 10.33
C ASN A 323 25.33 2.37 11.44
N GLY A 324 25.02 3.67 11.20
CA GLY A 324 24.62 4.60 12.25
C GLY A 324 25.80 5.08 13.10
N HIS A 325 25.54 5.95 14.08
CA HIS A 325 26.57 6.42 15.00
C HIS A 325 27.09 5.26 15.87
N ASN A 326 28.38 4.90 15.64
CA ASN A 326 29.05 3.82 16.36
C ASN A 326 30.53 4.19 16.53
N SER A 327 31.09 3.98 17.73
CA SER A 327 32.50 4.22 18.03
C SER A 327 33.46 3.37 17.18
N GLN A 328 33.03 2.23 16.67
CA GLN A 328 33.82 1.37 15.78
C GLN A 328 34.02 1.95 14.37
N ASN A 329 33.20 2.92 13.95
CA ASN A 329 33.28 3.49 12.59
C ASN A 329 34.65 4.16 12.32
N GLU A 330 35.25 4.80 13.33
CA GLU A 330 36.59 5.39 13.21
C GLU A 330 37.68 4.34 13.01
N GLU A 331 37.61 3.23 13.74
CA GLU A 331 38.55 2.11 13.65
C GLU A 331 38.41 1.40 12.28
N ILE A 332 37.17 1.13 11.83
CA ILE A 332 36.90 0.55 10.52
C ILE A 332 37.43 1.48 9.41
N ALA A 333 37.24 2.79 9.53
CA ALA A 333 37.72 3.76 8.56
C ALA A 333 39.26 3.78 8.51
N GLU A 334 39.96 3.71 9.67
CA GLU A 334 41.43 3.64 9.75
C GLU A 334 41.94 2.40 9.02
N ILE A 335 41.43 1.22 9.38
CA ILE A 335 41.85 -0.05 8.78
C ILE A 335 41.62 -0.01 7.26
N THR A 336 40.44 0.44 6.82
CA THR A 336 40.08 0.53 5.39
C THR A 336 40.99 1.51 4.65
N TYR A 337 41.34 2.65 5.27
CA TYR A 337 42.23 3.65 4.70
C TYR A 337 43.64 3.09 4.48
N GLU A 338 44.22 2.43 5.49
CA GLU A 338 45.57 1.85 5.39
C GLU A 338 45.59 0.68 4.36
N GLN A 339 44.56 -0.12 4.31
CA GLN A 339 44.42 -1.17 3.28
C GLN A 339 44.41 -0.60 1.85
N ALA A 340 43.61 0.44 1.60
CA ALA A 340 43.51 1.07 0.30
C ALA A 340 44.84 1.80 -0.07
N LYS A 341 45.48 2.45 0.88
CA LYS A 341 46.78 3.09 0.69
C LYS A 341 47.89 2.09 0.30
N SER A 342 47.91 0.90 0.92
CA SER A 342 48.83 -0.18 0.55
C SER A 342 48.67 -0.65 -0.90
N LEU A 343 47.47 -0.50 -1.46
CA LEU A 343 47.11 -0.85 -2.84
C LEU A 343 47.32 0.31 -3.84
N GLN A 344 47.73 1.47 -3.38
CA GLN A 344 47.81 2.72 -4.17
C GLN A 344 46.49 3.11 -4.81
N LEU A 345 45.39 2.98 -4.04
CA LEU A 345 44.01 3.34 -4.45
C LEU A 345 43.69 4.77 -4.01
#